data_013ace8139a4a25db7b5a305709476cf
#
_entry.id   013ace8139a4a25db7b5a305709476cf
#
_cell.length_a   1.000
_cell.length_b   1.000
_cell.length_c   1.000
_cell.angle_alpha   90.00
_cell.angle_beta   90.00
_cell.angle_gamma   90.00
#
_symmetry.space_group_name_H-M   'P 1'
#
loop_
_entity.id
_entity.type
_entity.pdbx_description
1 polymer ?
#
loop_
_entity_poly.entity_id
_entity_poly.type
_entity_poly.pdbx_seq_one_letter_code
_entity_poly.pdbx_strand_id
1 'polypeptide(L)'
;KYEVNLGYADENITNYDHPLVLLFSNEEHLSAEQIFGKISFVSEESTHLLLNNKQLANYRQSGTWKDIFGSNKDDEATSVFLWLLLFQILSIGTFPIACYLFRDLPDYGIGLCGSLGLLLVGYLLWICSSVGIIPFNRGSIIAVVLLLCIFSTALVLRQRKRFGQILRSHWRHITFIEILFLCSFVVFLALRMANPDLWHPFRGGEKPMDLAYLTAIIKSDAMPPYDPWFSGGYINYYYFGHFLIAVLVKIVGIVPSTAYNLAIPLLFSMSVLAAFSVVYNLAEILRRKKFYQSSVIGPYVA
;
A
#
# COMPACT_ATOMS: atom_id res chain seq x y z
N LYS A 1 -2.03 -29.29 33.89
CA LYS A 1 -2.51 -28.11 33.18
C LYS A 1 -2.53 -26.98 34.18
N TYR A 2 -1.65 -26.01 34.01
CA TYR A 2 -1.66 -24.80 34.82
C TYR A 2 -2.35 -23.70 33.99
N GLU A 3 -3.41 -23.13 34.52
CA GLU A 3 -4.12 -22.02 33.92
C GLU A 3 -3.64 -20.73 34.61
N VAL A 4 -2.99 -19.87 33.87
CA VAL A 4 -2.57 -18.56 34.37
C VAL A 4 -3.62 -17.57 33.91
N ASN A 5 -4.47 -17.14 34.82
CA ASN A 5 -5.45 -16.11 34.56
C ASN A 5 -4.79 -14.74 34.73
N LEU A 6 -4.54 -14.04 33.63
CA LEU A 6 -3.93 -12.70 33.62
C LEU A 6 -4.95 -11.58 33.86
N GLY A 7 -6.19 -11.91 34.19
CA GLY A 7 -7.26 -10.96 34.36
C GLY A 7 -7.97 -10.60 33.08
N TYR A 8 -8.72 -9.50 33.08
CA TYR A 8 -9.43 -9.01 31.91
C TYR A 8 -8.43 -8.36 30.96
N ALA A 9 -8.33 -8.90 29.75
CA ALA A 9 -7.51 -8.36 28.69
C ALA A 9 -8.41 -7.92 27.52
N ASP A 10 -7.98 -6.88 26.81
CA ASP A 10 -8.64 -6.40 25.60
C ASP A 10 -8.72 -7.51 24.55
N GLU A 11 -9.78 -7.50 23.74
CA GLU A 11 -10.02 -8.48 22.67
C GLU A 11 -8.85 -8.55 21.69
N ASN A 12 -8.18 -7.44 21.42
CA ASN A 12 -6.99 -7.41 20.56
C ASN A 12 -5.82 -8.20 21.15
N ILE A 13 -5.62 -8.12 22.47
CA ILE A 13 -4.58 -8.90 23.16
C ILE A 13 -4.94 -10.38 23.15
N THR A 14 -6.19 -10.72 23.42
CA THR A 14 -6.63 -12.12 23.54
C THR A 14 -6.74 -12.82 22.19
N ASN A 15 -7.17 -12.11 21.17
CA ASN A 15 -7.45 -12.71 19.86
C ASN A 15 -6.29 -12.59 18.86
N TYR A 16 -5.50 -11.51 18.93
CA TYR A 16 -4.47 -11.23 17.93
C TYR A 16 -3.03 -11.35 18.46
N ASP A 17 -2.76 -10.86 19.68
CA ASP A 17 -1.39 -10.81 20.19
C ASP A 17 -1.04 -11.96 21.13
N HIS A 18 -2.05 -12.58 21.74
CA HIS A 18 -1.86 -13.63 22.72
C HIS A 18 -2.74 -14.84 22.42
N PRO A 19 -2.40 -15.61 21.39
CA PRO A 19 -3.08 -16.87 21.14
C PRO A 19 -2.97 -17.74 22.40
N LEU A 20 -3.99 -18.55 22.64
CA LEU A 20 -3.99 -19.48 23.76
C LEU A 20 -2.72 -20.34 23.74
N VAL A 21 -1.78 -20.03 24.63
CA VAL A 21 -0.55 -20.79 24.79
C VAL A 21 -0.81 -22.00 25.67
N LEU A 22 -0.77 -23.17 25.08
CA LEU A 22 -0.85 -24.45 25.80
C LEU A 22 0.57 -24.91 26.13
N LEU A 23 0.89 -24.98 27.42
CA LEU A 23 2.12 -25.58 27.90
C LEU A 23 1.85 -27.03 28.25
N PHE A 24 2.58 -27.91 27.60
CA PHE A 24 2.53 -29.35 27.86
C PHE A 24 3.79 -29.77 28.62
N SER A 25 3.61 -30.59 29.65
CA SER A 25 4.72 -31.25 30.32
C SER A 25 5.15 -32.48 29.52
N ASN A 26 6.46 -32.59 29.26
CA ASN A 26 7.03 -33.79 28.61
C ASN A 26 7.26 -34.89 29.64
N GLU A 27 6.17 -35.51 30.14
CA GLU A 27 6.24 -36.56 31.17
C GLU A 27 6.86 -37.86 30.64
N GLU A 28 6.77 -38.11 29.35
CA GLU A 28 7.36 -39.30 28.70
C GLU A 28 8.84 -39.09 28.35
N HIS A 29 9.45 -37.95 28.68
CA HIS A 29 10.83 -37.60 28.36
C HIS A 29 11.20 -37.80 26.88
N LEU A 30 10.26 -37.49 25.98
CA LEU A 30 10.42 -37.62 24.54
C LEU A 30 11.50 -36.69 24.02
N SER A 31 12.29 -37.15 23.05
CA SER A 31 13.23 -36.28 22.34
C SER A 31 12.50 -35.19 21.55
N ALA A 32 13.23 -34.11 21.23
CA ALA A 32 12.67 -33.02 20.42
C ALA A 32 12.12 -33.52 19.06
N GLU A 33 12.77 -34.48 18.43
CA GLU A 33 12.33 -35.11 17.17
C GLU A 33 11.04 -35.90 17.34
N GLN A 34 10.91 -36.66 18.46
CA GLN A 34 9.69 -37.42 18.76
C GLN A 34 8.52 -36.50 19.09
N ILE A 35 8.77 -35.41 19.84
CA ILE A 35 7.75 -34.39 20.13
C ILE A 35 7.32 -33.72 18.82
N PHE A 36 8.28 -33.34 17.98
CA PHE A 36 7.99 -32.73 16.66
C PHE A 36 7.17 -33.66 15.77
N GLY A 37 7.51 -34.95 15.73
CA GLY A 37 6.73 -35.96 14.99
C GLY A 37 5.30 -36.15 15.51
N LYS A 38 5.07 -36.00 16.84
CA LYS A 38 3.72 -36.08 17.44
C LYS A 38 2.88 -34.81 17.24
N ILE A 39 3.53 -33.63 17.14
CA ILE A 39 2.87 -32.32 17.00
C ILE A 39 2.66 -31.97 15.52
N SER A 40 3.51 -32.48 14.63
CA SER A 40 3.43 -32.20 13.19
C SER A 40 2.27 -32.94 12.54
N PHE A 41 1.04 -32.62 12.88
CA PHE A 41 -0.14 -33.01 12.13
C PHE A 41 -0.30 -32.15 10.86
N VAL A 42 0.74 -32.02 10.08
CA VAL A 42 0.59 -31.48 8.72
C VAL A 42 0.21 -32.68 7.83
N SER A 43 -1.09 -32.86 7.59
CA SER A 43 -1.53 -33.77 6.53
C SER A 43 -0.93 -33.27 5.21
N GLU A 44 -0.47 -34.16 4.34
CA GLU A 44 0.05 -33.78 3.02
C GLU A 44 -0.95 -32.95 2.19
N GLU A 45 -2.24 -33.00 2.51
CA GLU A 45 -3.30 -32.20 1.88
C GLU A 45 -3.31 -30.72 2.26
N SER A 46 -2.63 -30.30 3.33
CA SER A 46 -2.58 -28.88 3.78
C SER A 46 -1.36 -28.11 3.25
N THR A 47 -0.62 -28.65 2.28
CA THR A 47 0.65 -28.08 1.79
C THR A 47 0.51 -26.75 1.02
N HIS A 48 -0.70 -26.41 0.59
CA HIS A 48 -0.94 -25.19 -0.21
C HIS A 48 -0.76 -23.88 0.55
N LEU A 49 -0.83 -23.88 1.88
CA LEU A 49 -0.66 -22.70 2.72
C LEU A 49 0.74 -22.59 3.31
N LEU A 50 1.59 -23.63 3.15
CA LEU A 50 2.93 -23.64 3.73
C LEU A 50 3.97 -23.07 2.77
N LEU A 51 4.94 -22.38 3.34
CA LEU A 51 6.12 -21.95 2.62
C LEU A 51 6.94 -23.16 2.16
N ASN A 52 7.38 -23.13 0.91
CA ASN A 52 8.35 -24.12 0.45
C ASN A 52 9.73 -23.91 1.14
N ASN A 53 10.61 -24.90 1.06
CA ASN A 53 11.90 -24.88 1.74
C ASN A 53 12.76 -23.67 1.38
N LYS A 54 12.69 -23.18 0.14
CA LYS A 54 13.43 -21.99 -0.31
C LYS A 54 12.87 -20.71 0.32
N GLN A 55 11.54 -20.57 0.33
CA GLN A 55 10.87 -19.44 0.96
C GLN A 55 11.11 -19.41 2.47
N LEU A 56 11.04 -20.58 3.13
CA LEU A 56 11.32 -20.71 4.55
C LEU A 56 12.79 -20.37 4.88
N ALA A 57 13.74 -20.79 4.05
CA ALA A 57 15.15 -20.44 4.22
C ALA A 57 15.36 -18.92 4.06
N ASN A 58 14.78 -18.28 3.04
CA ASN A 58 14.82 -16.84 2.84
C ASN A 58 14.22 -16.09 4.03
N TYR A 59 13.06 -16.53 4.50
CA TYR A 59 12.42 -15.97 5.68
C TYR A 59 13.31 -16.02 6.91
N ARG A 60 13.94 -17.17 7.20
CA ARG A 60 14.88 -17.37 8.32
C ARG A 60 16.12 -16.49 8.19
N GLN A 61 16.57 -16.19 6.98
CA GLN A 61 17.70 -15.30 6.69
C GLN A 61 17.32 -13.81 6.68
N SER A 62 16.14 -13.45 7.16
CA SER A 62 15.62 -12.07 7.23
C SER A 62 15.13 -11.47 5.90
N GLY A 63 15.05 -12.25 4.81
CA GLY A 63 14.48 -11.81 3.54
C GLY A 63 15.08 -10.49 3.05
N THR A 64 14.23 -9.53 2.67
CA THR A 64 14.63 -8.19 2.20
C THR A 64 14.81 -7.16 3.34
N TRP A 65 14.79 -7.60 4.59
CA TRP A 65 14.94 -6.71 5.76
C TRP A 65 16.26 -5.93 5.78
N LYS A 66 17.31 -6.53 5.25
CA LYS A 66 18.63 -5.89 5.12
C LYS A 66 18.62 -4.64 4.26
N ASP A 67 17.75 -4.61 3.25
CA ASP A 67 17.65 -3.48 2.32
C ASP A 67 17.07 -2.23 2.99
N ILE A 68 16.36 -2.42 4.10
CA ILE A 68 15.70 -1.35 4.86
C ILE A 68 16.61 -0.86 5.99
N PHE A 69 17.22 -1.78 6.74
CA PHE A 69 18.01 -1.45 7.94
C PHE A 69 19.51 -1.27 7.70
N GLY A 70 19.99 -1.54 6.49
CA GLY A 70 21.40 -1.44 6.13
C GLY A 70 21.89 -0.04 5.79
N SER A 71 21.01 0.92 5.59
CA SER A 71 21.39 2.30 5.29
C SER A 71 20.93 3.25 6.41
N ASN A 72 21.77 4.18 6.72
CA ASN A 72 21.71 5.32 7.63
C ASN A 72 20.33 5.61 8.26
N LYS A 73 20.38 5.98 9.54
CA LYS A 73 19.28 6.65 10.24
C LYS A 73 18.95 7.95 9.51
N ASP A 74 18.12 7.84 8.49
CA ASP A 74 17.64 9.02 7.81
C ASP A 74 16.80 9.85 8.80
N ASP A 75 17.04 11.14 8.79
CA ASP A 75 16.22 12.11 9.50
C ASP A 75 14.74 11.95 9.11
N GLU A 76 13.83 12.08 10.07
CA GLU A 76 12.39 11.92 9.83
C GLU A 76 11.88 12.85 8.71
N ALA A 77 12.42 14.08 8.64
CA ALA A 77 12.08 15.03 7.59
C ALA A 77 12.48 14.53 6.20
N THR A 78 13.65 13.92 6.08
CA THR A 78 14.12 13.29 4.83
C THR A 78 13.21 12.12 4.44
N SER A 79 12.77 11.32 5.39
CA SER A 79 11.84 10.20 5.16
C SER A 79 10.49 10.70 4.60
N VAL A 80 9.91 11.76 5.19
CA VAL A 80 8.68 12.40 4.71
C VAL A 80 8.86 12.95 3.29
N PHE A 81 9.98 13.65 3.05
CA PHE A 81 10.27 14.20 1.73
C PHE A 81 10.40 13.12 0.65
N LEU A 82 11.18 12.07 0.90
CA LEU A 82 11.35 10.96 -0.04
C LEU A 82 10.05 10.20 -0.29
N TRP A 83 9.21 10.05 0.75
CA TRP A 83 7.89 9.45 0.63
C TRP A 83 6.98 10.24 -0.33
N LEU A 84 6.89 11.55 -0.13
CA LEU A 84 6.12 12.43 -0.99
C LEU A 84 6.70 12.49 -2.40
N LEU A 85 8.02 12.62 -2.53
CA LEU A 85 8.69 12.63 -3.83
C LEU A 85 8.39 11.38 -4.65
N LEU A 86 8.48 10.22 -4.03
CA LEU A 86 8.16 8.95 -4.70
C LEU A 86 6.71 8.91 -5.15
N PHE A 87 5.77 9.32 -4.29
CA PHE A 87 4.36 9.38 -4.66
C PHE A 87 4.12 10.36 -5.82
N GLN A 88 4.80 11.50 -5.84
CA GLN A 88 4.74 12.46 -6.96
C GLN A 88 5.34 11.89 -8.25
N ILE A 89 6.43 11.12 -8.18
CA ILE A 89 6.98 10.41 -9.34
C ILE A 89 5.93 9.46 -9.92
N LEU A 90 5.23 8.70 -9.09
CA LEU A 90 4.15 7.82 -9.52
C LEU A 90 3.00 8.62 -10.15
N SER A 91 2.59 9.73 -9.54
CA SER A 91 1.52 10.60 -10.02
C SER A 91 1.86 11.18 -11.40
N ILE A 92 3.04 11.79 -11.55
CA ILE A 92 3.50 12.37 -12.81
C ILE A 92 3.70 11.28 -13.87
N GLY A 93 4.30 10.14 -13.48
CA GLY A 93 4.49 9.00 -14.37
C GLY A 93 3.17 8.41 -14.88
N THR A 94 2.09 8.55 -14.14
CA THR A 94 0.78 8.01 -14.52
C THR A 94 -0.11 9.04 -15.22
N PHE A 95 0.21 10.32 -15.12
CA PHE A 95 -0.58 11.40 -15.72
C PHE A 95 -0.94 11.17 -17.20
N PRO A 96 -0.01 10.80 -18.11
CA PRO A 96 -0.35 10.56 -19.51
C PRO A 96 -1.30 9.38 -19.71
N ILE A 97 -1.17 8.35 -18.89
CA ILE A 97 -2.03 7.16 -18.91
C ILE A 97 -3.44 7.54 -18.43
N ALA A 98 -3.54 8.29 -17.33
CA ALA A 98 -4.81 8.78 -16.80
C ALA A 98 -5.53 9.67 -17.83
N CYS A 99 -4.84 10.62 -18.47
CA CYS A 99 -5.39 11.45 -19.54
C CYS A 99 -5.87 10.66 -20.78
N TYR A 100 -5.33 9.48 -21.00
CA TYR A 100 -5.79 8.59 -22.05
C TYR A 100 -6.99 7.77 -21.62
N LEU A 101 -6.94 7.19 -20.41
CA LEU A 101 -7.97 6.34 -19.84
C LEU A 101 -9.25 7.13 -19.54
N PHE A 102 -9.10 8.30 -18.93
CA PHE A 102 -10.18 9.19 -18.49
C PHE A 102 -10.42 10.37 -19.44
N ARG A 103 -10.16 10.18 -20.73
CA ARG A 103 -10.28 11.25 -21.76
C ARG A 103 -11.65 11.90 -21.84
N ASP A 104 -12.70 11.19 -21.43
CA ASP A 104 -14.08 11.65 -21.47
C ASP A 104 -14.52 12.38 -20.18
N LEU A 105 -13.66 12.37 -19.14
CA LEU A 105 -13.87 13.13 -17.93
C LEU A 105 -13.39 14.58 -18.09
N PRO A 106 -14.12 15.55 -17.51
CA PRO A 106 -13.74 16.97 -17.53
C PRO A 106 -12.34 17.28 -16.98
N ASP A 107 -11.88 16.53 -15.98
CA ASP A 107 -10.57 16.69 -15.32
C ASP A 107 -9.50 15.74 -15.85
N TYR A 108 -9.81 14.89 -16.84
CA TYR A 108 -8.91 13.85 -17.36
C TYR A 108 -8.37 12.89 -16.29
N GLY A 109 -9.02 12.76 -15.13
CA GLY A 109 -8.58 11.93 -14.01
C GLY A 109 -7.32 12.44 -13.30
N ILE A 110 -7.03 13.74 -13.38
CA ILE A 110 -5.82 14.36 -12.78
C ILE A 110 -5.75 14.06 -11.28
N GLY A 111 -6.88 14.18 -10.55
CA GLY A 111 -6.92 13.90 -9.12
C GLY A 111 -6.71 12.42 -8.75
N LEU A 112 -6.76 11.51 -9.73
CA LEU A 112 -6.59 10.07 -9.52
C LEU A 112 -5.21 9.54 -9.92
N CYS A 113 -4.34 10.40 -10.49
CA CYS A 113 -3.05 9.96 -11.05
C CYS A 113 -2.18 9.23 -10.02
N GLY A 114 -2.03 9.75 -8.81
CA GLY A 114 -1.20 9.13 -7.77
C GLY A 114 -1.73 7.76 -7.33
N SER A 115 -3.04 7.67 -7.10
CA SER A 115 -3.71 6.41 -6.74
C SER A 115 -3.60 5.38 -7.86
N LEU A 116 -3.83 5.79 -9.10
CA LEU A 116 -3.70 4.93 -10.28
C LEU A 116 -2.24 4.46 -10.47
N GLY A 117 -1.26 5.35 -10.23
CA GLY A 117 0.16 5.01 -10.34
C GLY A 117 0.59 3.96 -9.32
N LEU A 118 0.19 4.15 -8.08
CA LEU A 118 0.45 3.18 -7.02
C LEU A 118 -0.22 1.84 -7.30
N LEU A 119 -1.46 1.86 -7.79
CA LEU A 119 -2.20 0.66 -8.14
C LEU A 119 -1.57 -0.07 -9.34
N LEU A 120 -1.20 0.62 -10.41
CA LEU A 120 -0.61 0.00 -11.60
C LEU A 120 0.75 -0.64 -11.29
N VAL A 121 1.63 0.09 -10.61
CA VAL A 121 2.95 -0.44 -10.21
C VAL A 121 2.78 -1.59 -9.23
N GLY A 122 1.94 -1.43 -8.21
CA GLY A 122 1.68 -2.46 -7.22
C GLY A 122 1.06 -3.71 -7.83
N TYR A 123 0.06 -3.57 -8.68
CA TYR A 123 -0.61 -4.71 -9.31
C TYR A 123 0.33 -5.51 -10.22
N LEU A 124 1.15 -4.82 -11.02
CA LEU A 124 2.13 -5.47 -11.87
C LEU A 124 3.19 -6.24 -11.06
N LEU A 125 3.71 -5.61 -10.02
CA LEU A 125 4.65 -6.25 -9.09
C LEU A 125 4.02 -7.45 -8.39
N TRP A 126 2.79 -7.30 -7.92
CA TRP A 126 2.07 -8.36 -7.21
C TRP A 126 1.89 -9.60 -8.10
N ILE A 127 1.38 -9.43 -9.33
CA ILE A 127 1.23 -10.54 -10.27
C ILE A 127 2.58 -11.19 -10.59
N CYS A 128 3.57 -10.39 -10.97
CA CYS A 128 4.87 -10.93 -11.39
C CYS A 128 5.59 -11.65 -10.24
N SER A 129 5.45 -11.16 -9.01
CA SER A 129 6.04 -11.82 -7.84
C SER A 129 5.25 -13.06 -7.40
N SER A 130 3.92 -13.07 -7.59
CA SER A 130 3.08 -14.23 -7.30
C SER A 130 3.36 -15.41 -8.25
N VAL A 131 3.62 -15.11 -9.52
CA VAL A 131 3.98 -16.12 -10.54
C VAL A 131 5.47 -16.49 -10.48
N GLY A 132 6.28 -15.75 -9.69
CA GLY A 132 7.71 -16.01 -9.54
C GLY A 132 8.58 -15.50 -10.70
N ILE A 133 8.07 -14.60 -11.54
CA ILE A 133 8.82 -13.99 -12.66
C ILE A 133 9.90 -13.05 -12.12
N ILE A 134 9.56 -12.21 -11.13
CA ILE A 134 10.48 -11.28 -10.49
C ILE A 134 10.32 -11.32 -8.97
N PRO A 135 11.40 -11.17 -8.18
CA PRO A 135 11.28 -11.08 -6.73
C PRO A 135 10.70 -9.71 -6.33
N PHE A 136 9.98 -9.67 -5.21
CA PHE A 136 9.49 -8.43 -4.62
C PHE A 136 10.59 -7.75 -3.79
N ASN A 137 11.54 -7.13 -4.47
CA ASN A 137 12.65 -6.40 -3.87
C ASN A 137 12.79 -4.99 -4.45
N ARG A 138 13.66 -4.18 -3.87
CA ARG A 138 13.89 -2.78 -4.25
C ARG A 138 14.25 -2.63 -5.73
N GLY A 139 15.10 -3.51 -6.25
CA GLY A 139 15.52 -3.46 -7.66
C GLY A 139 14.38 -3.68 -8.63
N SER A 140 13.54 -4.70 -8.38
CA SER A 140 12.35 -4.98 -9.19
C SER A 140 11.34 -3.85 -9.15
N ILE A 141 11.13 -3.23 -7.98
CA ILE A 141 10.21 -2.11 -7.84
C ILE A 141 10.71 -0.90 -8.64
N ILE A 142 11.99 -0.56 -8.51
CA ILE A 142 12.61 0.53 -9.30
C ILE A 142 12.48 0.26 -10.80
N ALA A 143 12.74 -0.97 -11.24
CA ALA A 143 12.61 -1.35 -12.65
C ALA A 143 11.18 -1.14 -13.17
N VAL A 144 10.15 -1.52 -12.40
CA VAL A 144 8.74 -1.33 -12.80
C VAL A 144 8.36 0.17 -12.80
N VAL A 145 8.84 0.96 -11.83
CA VAL A 145 8.63 2.42 -11.83
C VAL A 145 9.31 3.08 -13.03
N LEU A 146 10.53 2.68 -13.37
CA LEU A 146 11.23 3.18 -14.55
C LEU A 146 10.50 2.79 -15.84
N LEU A 147 9.98 1.57 -15.93
CA LEU A 147 9.17 1.12 -17.06
C LEU A 147 7.92 1.99 -17.23
N LEU A 148 7.21 2.31 -16.13
CA LEU A 148 6.09 3.25 -16.12
C LEU A 148 6.51 4.63 -16.66
N CYS A 149 7.62 5.17 -16.16
CA CYS A 149 8.14 6.49 -16.59
C CYS A 149 8.54 6.49 -18.07
N ILE A 150 9.22 5.45 -18.55
CA ILE A 150 9.61 5.31 -19.96
C ILE A 150 8.38 5.25 -20.86
N PHE A 151 7.40 4.39 -20.52
CA PHE A 151 6.16 4.27 -21.27
C PHE A 151 5.40 5.61 -21.34
N SER A 152 5.27 6.28 -20.20
CA SER A 152 4.62 7.59 -20.11
C SER A 152 5.34 8.67 -20.91
N THR A 153 6.67 8.69 -20.85
CA THR A 153 7.48 9.61 -21.65
C THR A 153 7.27 9.36 -23.14
N ALA A 154 7.26 8.11 -23.57
CA ALA A 154 6.98 7.74 -24.97
C ALA A 154 5.59 8.22 -25.43
N LEU A 155 4.55 8.08 -24.57
CA LEU A 155 3.22 8.62 -24.85
C LEU A 155 3.23 10.14 -25.01
N VAL A 156 3.89 10.86 -24.09
CA VAL A 156 4.01 12.33 -24.16
C VAL A 156 4.74 12.76 -25.42
N LEU A 157 5.84 12.12 -25.76
CA LEU A 157 6.62 12.43 -26.98
C LEU A 157 5.82 12.21 -28.25
N ARG A 158 5.00 11.13 -28.28
CA ARG A 158 4.13 10.83 -29.44
C ARG A 158 2.97 11.84 -29.58
N GLN A 159 2.46 12.39 -28.49
CA GLN A 159 1.29 13.28 -28.48
C GLN A 159 1.59 14.64 -27.83
N ARG A 160 2.78 15.19 -28.06
CA ARG A 160 3.26 16.44 -27.42
C ARG A 160 2.27 17.60 -27.46
N LYS A 161 1.64 17.81 -28.63
CA LYS A 161 0.67 18.91 -28.82
C LYS A 161 -0.55 18.75 -27.90
N ARG A 162 -1.10 17.51 -27.81
CA ARG A 162 -2.25 17.21 -26.95
C ARG A 162 -1.94 17.43 -25.46
N PHE A 163 -0.83 16.85 -24.98
CA PHE A 163 -0.44 17.00 -23.56
C PHE A 163 -0.09 18.45 -23.22
N GLY A 164 0.57 19.17 -24.12
CA GLY A 164 0.82 20.61 -23.96
C GLY A 164 -0.46 21.44 -23.86
N GLN A 165 -1.50 21.12 -24.64
CA GLN A 165 -2.81 21.74 -24.54
C GLN A 165 -3.51 21.42 -23.22
N ILE A 166 -3.53 20.13 -22.78
CA ILE A 166 -4.11 19.73 -21.52
C ILE A 166 -3.44 20.47 -20.35
N LEU A 167 -2.12 20.49 -20.30
CA LEU A 167 -1.38 21.19 -19.25
C LEU A 167 -1.70 22.69 -19.23
N ARG A 168 -1.75 23.34 -20.38
CA ARG A 168 -2.07 24.78 -20.47
C ARG A 168 -3.52 25.10 -20.10
N SER A 169 -4.47 24.24 -20.47
CA SER A 169 -5.89 24.48 -20.20
C SER A 169 -6.27 24.13 -18.77
N HIS A 170 -5.58 23.16 -18.13
CA HIS A 170 -5.90 22.65 -16.80
C HIS A 170 -4.88 23.02 -15.72
N TRP A 171 -3.92 23.93 -15.98
CA TRP A 171 -2.85 24.24 -15.03
C TRP A 171 -3.39 24.69 -13.65
N ARG A 172 -4.46 25.50 -13.63
CA ARG A 172 -5.09 25.95 -12.37
C ARG A 172 -5.71 24.79 -11.60
N HIS A 173 -6.34 23.86 -12.32
CA HIS A 173 -6.90 22.67 -11.74
C HIS A 173 -5.81 21.73 -11.19
N ILE A 174 -4.73 21.54 -11.95
CA ILE A 174 -3.56 20.77 -11.50
C ILE A 174 -2.97 21.39 -10.22
N THR A 175 -2.73 22.70 -10.23
CA THR A 175 -2.20 23.41 -9.04
C THR A 175 -3.15 23.25 -7.84
N PHE A 176 -4.46 23.37 -8.05
CA PHE A 176 -5.43 23.19 -6.98
C PHE A 176 -5.41 21.76 -6.40
N ILE A 177 -5.34 20.75 -7.25
CA ILE A 177 -5.22 19.33 -6.85
C ILE A 177 -3.96 19.12 -6.00
N GLU A 178 -2.82 19.66 -6.42
CA GLU A 178 -1.56 19.52 -5.67
C GLU A 178 -1.63 20.24 -4.30
N ILE A 179 -2.21 21.44 -4.25
CA ILE A 179 -2.42 22.16 -2.99
C ILE A 179 -3.36 21.36 -2.08
N LEU A 180 -4.47 20.85 -2.61
CA LEU A 180 -5.43 20.06 -1.85
C LEU A 180 -4.78 18.78 -1.30
N PHE A 181 -3.96 18.09 -2.11
CA PHE A 181 -3.17 16.95 -1.68
C PHE A 181 -2.25 17.29 -0.52
N LEU A 182 -1.40 18.30 -0.70
CA LEU A 182 -0.42 18.68 0.31
C LEU A 182 -1.07 19.18 1.60
N CYS A 183 -2.12 20.00 1.51
CA CYS A 183 -2.87 20.45 2.69
C CYS A 183 -3.50 19.27 3.44
N SER A 184 -4.16 18.35 2.73
CA SER A 184 -4.76 17.18 3.34
C SER A 184 -3.71 16.27 4.01
N PHE A 185 -2.57 16.09 3.34
CA PHE A 185 -1.46 15.30 3.86
C PHE A 185 -0.87 15.92 5.12
N VAL A 186 -0.54 17.22 5.09
CA VAL A 186 0.06 17.94 6.23
C VAL A 186 -0.88 17.98 7.42
N VAL A 187 -2.16 18.26 7.21
CA VAL A 187 -3.16 18.28 8.29
C VAL A 187 -3.22 16.91 8.97
N PHE A 188 -3.31 15.83 8.18
CA PHE A 188 -3.41 14.51 8.76
C PHE A 188 -2.09 13.99 9.33
N LEU A 189 -0.96 14.41 8.75
CA LEU A 189 0.37 14.14 9.31
C LEU A 189 0.51 14.82 10.68
N ALA A 190 0.07 16.06 10.84
CA ALA A 190 0.09 16.74 12.14
C ALA A 190 -0.75 16.00 13.19
N LEU A 191 -1.92 15.46 12.81
CA LEU A 191 -2.73 14.62 13.68
C LEU A 191 -1.99 13.32 14.07
N ARG A 192 -1.27 12.70 13.13
CA ARG A 192 -0.46 11.51 13.40
C ARG A 192 0.74 11.80 14.28
N MET A 193 1.39 12.94 14.10
CA MET A 193 2.48 13.39 14.98
C MET A 193 2.01 13.65 16.41
N ALA A 194 0.78 14.15 16.57
CA ALA A 194 0.17 14.34 17.89
C ALA A 194 -0.21 13.01 18.58
N ASN A 195 -0.46 11.94 17.79
CA ASN A 195 -0.77 10.60 18.30
C ASN A 195 -0.16 9.53 17.38
N PRO A 196 1.15 9.27 17.48
CA PRO A 196 1.85 8.30 16.63
C PRO A 196 1.68 6.85 17.05
N ASP A 197 0.95 6.59 18.13
CA ASP A 197 0.82 5.26 18.73
C ASP A 197 0.28 4.23 17.74
N LEU A 198 0.97 3.11 17.66
CA LEU A 198 0.60 1.93 16.87
C LEU A 198 -0.03 0.85 17.72
N TRP A 199 0.00 1.01 19.03
CA TRP A 199 -0.60 0.09 19.99
C TRP A 199 -1.17 0.84 21.18
N HIS A 200 -2.31 0.37 21.68
CA HIS A 200 -2.91 0.87 22.91
C HIS A 200 -3.64 -0.28 23.61
N PRO A 201 -3.42 -0.49 24.93
CA PRO A 201 -3.92 -1.66 25.64
C PRO A 201 -5.46 -1.78 25.66
N PHE A 202 -6.18 -0.67 25.52
CA PHE A 202 -7.64 -0.65 25.57
C PHE A 202 -8.33 -0.10 24.32
N ARG A 203 -7.59 0.49 23.37
CA ARG A 203 -8.13 1.16 22.19
C ARG A 203 -7.25 0.95 20.95
N GLY A 204 -6.44 -0.11 20.92
CA GLY A 204 -5.48 -0.38 19.86
C GLY A 204 -6.14 -0.70 18.52
N GLY A 205 -7.30 -1.32 18.54
CA GLY A 205 -7.96 -1.82 17.34
C GLY A 205 -7.07 -2.82 16.59
N GLU A 206 -7.15 -2.86 15.28
CA GLU A 206 -6.38 -3.76 14.41
C GLU A 206 -4.95 -3.28 14.10
N LYS A 207 -4.51 -2.13 14.64
CA LYS A 207 -3.20 -1.55 14.34
C LYS A 207 -2.00 -2.50 14.53
N PRO A 208 -1.93 -3.33 15.60
CA PRO A 208 -0.86 -4.31 15.75
C PRO A 208 -0.85 -5.36 14.62
N MET A 209 -2.04 -5.81 14.21
CA MET A 209 -2.19 -6.75 13.09
C MET A 209 -1.75 -6.12 11.78
N ASP A 210 -2.22 -4.91 11.48
CA ASP A 210 -1.85 -4.17 10.27
C ASP A 210 -0.34 -3.94 10.18
N LEU A 211 0.29 -3.56 11.31
CA LEU A 211 1.73 -3.35 11.38
C LEU A 211 2.50 -4.67 11.18
N ALA A 212 2.00 -5.77 11.75
CA ALA A 212 2.61 -7.08 11.58
C ALA A 212 2.49 -7.55 10.12
N TYR A 213 1.34 -7.35 9.47
CA TYR A 213 1.17 -7.65 8.04
C TYR A 213 2.08 -6.78 7.15
N LEU A 214 2.12 -5.47 7.39
CA LEU A 214 3.03 -4.59 6.67
C LEU A 214 4.48 -5.04 6.81
N THR A 215 4.91 -5.39 8.03
CA THR A 215 6.25 -5.86 8.35
C THR A 215 6.57 -7.20 7.65
N ALA A 216 5.62 -8.14 7.66
CA ALA A 216 5.74 -9.42 6.99
C ALA A 216 5.90 -9.26 5.46
N ILE A 217 5.11 -8.38 4.84
CA ILE A 217 5.19 -8.09 3.42
C ILE A 217 6.52 -7.41 3.06
N ILE A 218 6.96 -6.44 3.87
CA ILE A 218 8.26 -5.78 3.67
C ILE A 218 9.40 -6.79 3.74
N LYS A 219 9.32 -7.79 4.61
CA LYS A 219 10.32 -8.85 4.73
C LYS A 219 10.29 -9.86 3.59
N SER A 220 9.12 -10.08 2.97
CA SER A 220 8.94 -11.08 1.92
C SER A 220 9.52 -10.62 0.58
N ASP A 221 10.15 -11.54 -0.15
CA ASP A 221 10.64 -11.36 -1.51
C ASP A 221 9.75 -12.01 -2.58
N ALA A 222 8.72 -12.74 -2.15
CA ALA A 222 7.73 -13.41 -2.98
C ALA A 222 6.30 -13.14 -2.47
N MET A 223 5.32 -13.36 -3.33
CA MET A 223 3.91 -13.25 -2.98
C MET A 223 3.22 -14.61 -3.16
N PRO A 224 2.25 -14.98 -2.31
CA PRO A 224 1.83 -14.28 -1.09
C PRO A 224 2.95 -14.17 -0.04
N PRO A 225 2.91 -13.14 0.83
CA PRO A 225 3.91 -12.97 1.88
C PRO A 225 3.73 -14.01 2.99
N TYR A 226 4.79 -14.29 3.75
CA TYR A 226 4.66 -15.17 4.89
C TYR A 226 3.73 -14.61 5.96
N ASP A 227 3.07 -15.51 6.71
CA ASP A 227 2.15 -15.16 7.79
C ASP A 227 2.91 -14.95 9.11
N PRO A 228 2.79 -13.81 9.78
CA PRO A 228 3.44 -13.58 11.07
C PRO A 228 2.85 -14.39 12.22
N TRP A 229 1.61 -14.87 12.09
CA TRP A 229 0.94 -15.69 13.12
C TRP A 229 0.92 -17.17 12.80
N PHE A 230 0.85 -17.55 11.53
CA PHE A 230 0.87 -18.95 11.13
C PHE A 230 2.28 -19.36 10.71
N SER A 231 3.05 -19.90 11.67
CA SER A 231 4.45 -20.26 11.48
C SER A 231 4.65 -21.22 10.30
N GLY A 232 5.51 -20.81 9.35
CA GLY A 232 5.80 -21.58 8.15
C GLY A 232 4.78 -21.49 7.02
N GLY A 233 3.72 -20.69 7.21
CA GLY A 233 2.70 -20.44 6.20
C GLY A 233 2.83 -19.07 5.53
N TYR A 234 1.91 -18.77 4.65
CA TYR A 234 1.76 -17.45 4.04
C TYR A 234 0.37 -16.88 4.29
N ILE A 235 0.25 -15.53 4.22
CA ILE A 235 -1.00 -14.82 4.54
C ILE A 235 -2.10 -15.25 3.56
N ASN A 236 -3.20 -15.75 4.10
CA ASN A 236 -4.44 -16.02 3.39
C ASN A 236 -5.57 -15.09 3.86
N TYR A 237 -5.29 -13.80 3.86
CA TYR A 237 -6.20 -12.75 4.30
C TYR A 237 -6.00 -11.48 3.46
N TYR A 238 -6.69 -10.38 3.77
CA TYR A 238 -6.51 -9.13 3.01
C TYR A 238 -5.13 -8.53 3.30
N TYR A 239 -4.25 -8.52 2.34
CA TYR A 239 -2.91 -7.93 2.46
C TYR A 239 -2.54 -6.98 1.31
N PHE A 240 -3.36 -6.93 0.25
CA PHE A 240 -3.01 -6.16 -0.95
C PHE A 240 -2.85 -4.66 -0.68
N GLY A 241 -3.68 -4.07 0.21
CA GLY A 241 -3.52 -2.68 0.63
C GLY A 241 -2.17 -2.42 1.30
N HIS A 242 -1.77 -3.29 2.23
CA HIS A 242 -0.45 -3.23 2.88
C HIS A 242 0.68 -3.45 1.89
N PHE A 243 0.48 -4.31 0.89
CA PHE A 243 1.44 -4.52 -0.20
C PHE A 243 1.69 -3.24 -1.00
N LEU A 244 0.66 -2.47 -1.35
CA LEU A 244 0.82 -1.18 -2.02
C LEU A 244 1.67 -0.21 -1.21
N ILE A 245 1.48 -0.16 0.10
CA ILE A 245 2.31 0.65 1.00
C ILE A 245 3.74 0.10 1.07
N ALA A 246 3.92 -1.23 1.13
CA ALA A 246 5.23 -1.86 1.15
C ALA A 246 6.06 -1.56 -0.12
N VAL A 247 5.44 -1.31 -1.27
CA VAL A 247 6.12 -0.83 -2.49
C VAL A 247 6.87 0.47 -2.22
N LEU A 248 6.21 1.44 -1.56
CA LEU A 248 6.82 2.72 -1.21
C LEU A 248 7.92 2.54 -0.16
N VAL A 249 7.65 1.73 0.87
CA VAL A 249 8.60 1.45 1.96
C VAL A 249 9.91 0.87 1.44
N LYS A 250 9.85 -0.13 0.56
CA LYS A 250 11.06 -0.78 0.02
C LYS A 250 11.91 0.16 -0.83
N ILE A 251 11.31 1.14 -1.52
CA ILE A 251 12.09 2.14 -2.27
C ILE A 251 12.72 3.15 -1.31
N VAL A 252 11.93 3.72 -0.41
CA VAL A 252 12.38 4.79 0.49
C VAL A 252 13.36 4.23 1.53
N GLY A 253 13.15 3.00 2.01
CA GLY A 253 14.03 2.35 2.97
C GLY A 253 13.75 2.74 4.43
N ILE A 254 12.54 3.16 4.74
CA ILE A 254 12.13 3.58 6.10
C ILE A 254 11.60 2.40 6.92
N VAL A 255 11.68 2.53 8.25
CA VAL A 255 11.19 1.50 9.17
C VAL A 255 9.66 1.38 9.12
N PRO A 256 9.09 0.17 9.35
CA PRO A 256 7.65 -0.07 9.24
C PRO A 256 6.78 0.84 10.11
N SER A 257 7.23 1.20 11.31
CA SER A 257 6.48 2.09 12.22
C SER A 257 6.34 3.51 11.66
N THR A 258 7.42 4.07 11.12
CA THR A 258 7.38 5.37 10.42
C THR A 258 6.54 5.28 9.16
N ALA A 259 6.72 4.21 8.38
CA ALA A 259 5.94 3.98 7.16
C ALA A 259 4.44 3.90 7.43
N TYR A 260 4.03 3.20 8.48
CA TYR A 260 2.63 3.11 8.89
C TYR A 260 2.06 4.50 9.20
N ASN A 261 2.80 5.32 9.95
CA ASN A 261 2.40 6.69 10.29
C ASN A 261 2.36 7.63 9.08
N LEU A 262 3.13 7.38 8.02
CA LEU A 262 3.08 8.14 6.75
C LEU A 262 2.00 7.61 5.79
N ALA A 263 1.68 6.33 5.84
CA ALA A 263 0.67 5.72 4.99
C ALA A 263 -0.72 6.28 5.26
N ILE A 264 -1.08 6.51 6.53
CA ILE A 264 -2.40 7.01 6.90
C ILE A 264 -2.68 8.42 6.33
N PRO A 265 -1.80 9.43 6.48
CA PRO A 265 -1.96 10.72 5.81
C PRO A 265 -2.02 10.62 4.29
N LEU A 266 -1.23 9.72 3.68
CA LEU A 266 -1.26 9.49 2.25
C LEU A 266 -2.61 8.95 1.79
N LEU A 267 -3.12 7.90 2.43
CA LEU A 267 -4.42 7.32 2.11
C LEU A 267 -5.57 8.31 2.32
N PHE A 268 -5.51 9.13 3.38
CA PHE A 268 -6.46 10.20 3.59
C PHE A 268 -6.44 11.20 2.43
N SER A 269 -5.27 11.68 2.03
CA SER A 269 -5.14 12.64 0.92
C SER A 269 -5.62 12.06 -0.40
N MET A 270 -5.30 10.80 -0.69
CA MET A 270 -5.81 10.09 -1.87
C MET A 270 -7.35 10.02 -1.86
N SER A 271 -7.94 9.75 -0.70
CA SER A 271 -9.41 9.71 -0.53
C SER A 271 -10.05 11.07 -0.75
N VAL A 272 -9.44 12.15 -0.22
CA VAL A 272 -9.90 13.53 -0.44
C VAL A 272 -9.85 13.87 -1.93
N LEU A 273 -8.74 13.56 -2.61
CA LEU A 273 -8.61 13.81 -4.05
C LEU A 273 -9.62 13.01 -4.88
N ALA A 274 -9.83 11.74 -4.53
CA ALA A 274 -10.80 10.90 -5.23
C ALA A 274 -12.22 11.44 -5.07
N ALA A 275 -12.62 11.80 -3.86
CA ALA A 275 -13.92 12.41 -3.57
C ALA A 275 -14.10 13.74 -4.33
N PHE A 276 -13.08 14.60 -4.29
CA PHE A 276 -13.11 15.86 -5.02
C PHE A 276 -13.24 15.64 -6.54
N SER A 277 -12.44 14.73 -7.12
CA SER A 277 -12.46 14.44 -8.56
C SER A 277 -13.83 13.93 -9.00
N VAL A 278 -14.47 13.03 -8.23
CA VAL A 278 -15.82 12.54 -8.52
C VAL A 278 -16.83 13.70 -8.53
N VAL A 279 -16.85 14.50 -7.48
CA VAL A 279 -17.80 15.62 -7.34
C VAL A 279 -17.56 16.67 -8.43
N TYR A 280 -16.31 17.02 -8.70
CA TYR A 280 -15.95 17.97 -9.74
C TYR A 280 -16.43 17.52 -11.13
N ASN A 281 -16.14 16.27 -11.50
CA ASN A 281 -16.55 15.72 -12.79
C ASN A 281 -18.07 15.69 -12.94
N LEU A 282 -18.80 15.25 -11.91
CA LEU A 282 -20.26 15.25 -11.92
C LEU A 282 -20.84 16.67 -12.08
N ALA A 283 -20.33 17.62 -11.29
CA ALA A 283 -20.78 19.01 -11.36
C ALA A 283 -20.51 19.63 -12.74
N GLU A 284 -19.34 19.39 -13.31
CA GLU A 284 -18.98 19.93 -14.63
C GLU A 284 -19.78 19.29 -15.77
N ILE A 285 -20.04 18.00 -15.71
CA ILE A 285 -20.92 17.30 -16.69
C ILE A 285 -22.35 17.88 -16.63
N LEU A 286 -22.91 18.06 -15.43
CA LEU A 286 -24.23 18.63 -15.25
C LEU A 286 -24.28 20.09 -15.73
N ARG A 287 -23.25 20.89 -15.45
CA ARG A 287 -23.16 22.28 -15.93
C ARG A 287 -23.16 22.35 -17.45
N ARG A 288 -22.39 21.49 -18.12
CA ARG A 288 -22.33 21.42 -19.59
C ARG A 288 -23.67 21.00 -20.18
N LYS A 289 -24.36 20.03 -19.58
CA LYS A 289 -25.68 19.57 -20.03
C LYS A 289 -26.75 20.67 -19.91
N LYS A 290 -26.76 21.40 -18.78
CA LYS A 290 -27.70 22.53 -18.57
C LYS A 290 -27.46 23.66 -19.58
N PHE A 291 -26.21 24.02 -19.84
CA PHE A 291 -25.83 25.02 -20.84
C PHE A 291 -26.29 24.63 -22.26
N TYR A 292 -26.08 23.35 -22.64
CA TYR A 292 -26.52 22.85 -23.92
C TYR A 292 -28.06 22.93 -24.07
N GLN A 293 -28.82 22.54 -23.05
CA GLN A 293 -30.29 22.64 -23.08
C GLN A 293 -30.75 24.08 -23.21
N SER A 294 -30.15 25.03 -22.48
CA SER A 294 -30.54 26.43 -22.58
C SER A 294 -30.18 27.05 -23.95
N SER A 295 -29.09 26.61 -24.58
CA SER A 295 -28.73 27.09 -25.94
C SER A 295 -29.58 26.53 -27.06
N VAL A 296 -30.21 25.35 -26.86
CA VAL A 296 -31.12 24.73 -27.82
C VAL A 296 -32.54 25.30 -27.72
N ILE A 297 -32.97 25.71 -26.52
CA ILE A 297 -34.31 26.25 -26.28
C ILE A 297 -34.38 27.75 -26.56
N GLY A 298 -33.27 28.48 -26.46
CA GLY A 298 -33.21 29.93 -26.65
C GLY A 298 -33.68 30.47 -28.01
N PRO A 299 -33.50 29.79 -29.15
CA PRO A 299 -33.99 30.25 -30.45
C PRO A 299 -35.49 30.06 -30.73
N TYR A 300 -36.18 29.32 -29.88
CA TYR A 300 -37.62 28.97 -30.12
C TYR A 300 -38.59 29.76 -29.22
N VAL A 301 -38.14 30.73 -28.44
CA VAL A 301 -38.97 31.54 -27.51
C VAL A 301 -38.83 33.04 -27.82
N ALA A 302 -38.48 33.41 -29.06
CA ALA A 302 -38.50 34.81 -29.53
C ALA A 302 -39.57 35.02 -30.59
#